data_7734f7df9333c420dc6ec86f1e75da42
#
_entry.id   7734f7df9333c420dc6ec86f1e75da42
#
_cell.length_a   1.000
_cell.length_b   1.000
_cell.length_c   1.000
_cell.angle_alpha   90.00
_cell.angle_beta   90.00
_cell.angle_gamma   90.00
#
_symmetry.space_group_name_H-M   'P 1'
#
loop_
_entity.id
_entity.type
_entity.pdbx_description
1 polymer ?
#
loop_
_entity_poly.entity_id
_entity_poly.type
_entity_poly.pdbx_seq_one_letter_code
_entity_poly.pdbx_strand_id
1 'polypeptide(L)'
;MAKEKKLVEAITSMEEDFTQWYTDVVKKAELMDYSSVKGCMIFKPNGYAIWENIQKNLDAMFKETGVENVYMPMFIPESLLQKEKDHVEGFAPEVAWVTQGGLETLQERLAGRPTSETLFCDFYKDEIQSYRDLPKVYNQWCSVVRWEKETRPFLRSREFLWQEGHTAHATAEEAEARTQQMLNLYADFCEDFLAIPVVRGRKTDKEKFAGAEATYTIEALMHDGKALQSGTSHNFGDGFAKAFGIQYTDKDNKLKYVHQTSWGMTTRLIGALIMVHGDDSGLVLPPRVAPVQVDIIPVMQKKAGVLEKAAEVKEKLIKAGLRVKVDDSDKNPGWKFSEQEMRGIPVRIEMGPRDIEANQAVIVRRDTREKTVVSIDELDVKVKEILDTMQIEMLERARKHRDSHTYVATDYEEFKQTVANKPGFVKAMWCGNEECENKIKEDTTATSRCMPFNQEKLSDVCVCCGKPATKMVYWGKAY
;
A
#
# COMPACT_ATOMS: atom_id res chain seq x y z
N MET A 1 13.76 40.80 11.43
CA MET A 1 13.37 39.73 10.50
C MET A 1 13.23 38.46 11.29
N ALA A 2 12.05 37.88 11.37
CA ALA A 2 11.87 36.56 12.00
C ALA A 2 12.72 35.54 11.23
N LYS A 3 13.50 34.72 11.91
CA LYS A 3 14.24 33.62 11.30
C LYS A 3 13.21 32.69 10.64
N GLU A 4 13.35 32.47 9.33
CA GLU A 4 12.52 31.53 8.61
C GLU A 4 12.70 30.14 9.21
N LYS A 5 11.59 29.53 9.65
CA LYS A 5 11.59 28.22 10.33
C LYS A 5 12.01 27.16 9.32
N LYS A 6 12.90 26.23 9.67
CA LYS A 6 13.26 25.10 8.81
C LYS A 6 12.03 24.26 8.48
N LEU A 7 12.02 23.56 7.34
CA LEU A 7 10.91 22.70 6.94
C LEU A 7 10.57 21.64 7.99
N VAL A 8 11.61 20.99 8.55
CA VAL A 8 11.46 19.98 9.61
C VAL A 8 10.89 20.55 10.91
N GLU A 9 11.15 21.82 11.22
CA GLU A 9 10.60 22.52 12.39
C GLU A 9 9.18 23.07 12.12
N ALA A 10 8.67 22.89 10.90
CA ALA A 10 7.34 23.35 10.49
C ALA A 10 6.27 22.27 10.58
N ILE A 11 6.62 21.06 11.01
CA ILE A 11 5.69 19.95 11.24
C ILE A 11 5.50 19.69 12.73
N THR A 12 4.33 19.18 13.08
CA THR A 12 4.02 18.68 14.42
C THR A 12 4.83 17.41 14.69
N SER A 13 5.25 17.13 15.91
CA SER A 13 5.94 15.88 16.23
C SER A 13 4.95 14.70 16.31
N MET A 14 5.43 13.49 16.02
CA MET A 14 4.62 12.27 16.09
C MET A 14 4.05 12.01 17.47
N GLU A 15 4.82 12.33 18.52
CA GLU A 15 4.43 12.13 19.91
C GLU A 15 3.34 13.12 20.34
N GLU A 16 3.37 14.36 19.84
CA GLU A 16 2.39 15.40 20.15
C GLU A 16 1.03 15.12 19.48
N ASP A 17 1.04 14.90 18.17
CA ASP A 17 -0.15 14.57 17.38
C ASP A 17 0.21 13.81 16.10
N PHE A 18 0.10 12.48 16.14
CA PHE A 18 0.41 11.62 15.01
C PHE A 18 -0.45 11.92 13.77
N THR A 19 -1.70 12.31 13.97
CA THR A 19 -2.62 12.63 12.87
C THR A 19 -2.21 13.91 12.15
N GLN A 20 -1.85 14.93 12.92
CA GLN A 20 -1.37 16.20 12.36
C GLN A 20 0.02 16.02 11.74
N TRP A 21 0.94 15.31 12.41
CA TRP A 21 2.24 14.94 11.85
C TRP A 21 2.11 14.30 10.46
N TYR A 22 1.24 13.30 10.32
CA TYR A 22 0.99 12.64 9.04
C TYR A 22 0.56 13.64 7.96
N THR A 23 -0.39 14.51 8.28
CA THR A 23 -0.91 15.53 7.35
C THR A 23 0.18 16.52 6.96
N ASP A 24 1.00 16.94 7.94
CA ASP A 24 2.11 17.87 7.70
C ASP A 24 3.17 17.26 6.79
N VAL A 25 3.53 15.99 7.01
CA VAL A 25 4.48 15.26 6.14
C VAL A 25 3.94 15.18 4.71
N VAL A 26 2.67 14.77 4.52
CA VAL A 26 2.05 14.69 3.20
C VAL A 26 2.16 16.02 2.44
N LYS A 27 1.87 17.12 3.10
CA LYS A 27 1.91 18.45 2.49
C LYS A 27 3.33 18.99 2.29
N LYS A 28 4.17 18.90 3.31
CA LYS A 28 5.53 19.47 3.29
C LYS A 28 6.51 18.69 2.42
N ALA A 29 6.36 17.39 2.34
CA ALA A 29 7.09 16.55 1.36
C ALA A 29 6.52 16.65 -0.06
N GLU A 30 5.47 17.47 -0.26
CA GLU A 30 4.81 17.70 -1.55
C GLU A 30 4.31 16.43 -2.22
N LEU A 31 3.66 15.55 -1.45
CA LEU A 31 3.15 14.28 -1.95
C LEU A 31 1.74 14.41 -2.50
N MET A 32 0.87 15.15 -1.80
CA MET A 32 -0.54 15.28 -2.13
C MET A 32 -1.10 16.61 -1.60
N ASP A 33 -2.13 17.14 -2.25
CA ASP A 33 -2.85 18.31 -1.78
C ASP A 33 -4.35 18.15 -2.01
N TYR A 34 -5.14 19.01 -1.37
CA TYR A 34 -6.60 19.03 -1.52
C TYR A 34 -6.99 19.64 -2.86
N SER A 35 -8.04 19.08 -3.48
CA SER A 35 -8.67 19.68 -4.66
C SER A 35 -9.92 20.48 -4.29
N SER A 36 -10.51 21.15 -5.28
CA SER A 36 -11.82 21.82 -5.14
C SER A 36 -12.99 20.84 -4.93
N VAL A 37 -12.80 19.56 -5.26
CA VAL A 37 -13.77 18.49 -5.00
C VAL A 37 -13.45 17.84 -3.67
N LYS A 38 -14.32 18.07 -2.68
CA LYS A 38 -14.12 17.53 -1.33
C LYS A 38 -13.90 16.01 -1.36
N GLY A 39 -12.78 15.57 -0.80
CA GLY A 39 -12.44 14.14 -0.69
C GLY A 39 -11.72 13.56 -1.91
N CYS A 40 -11.60 14.32 -3.00
CA CYS A 40 -10.72 14.00 -4.12
C CYS A 40 -9.42 14.80 -3.98
N MET A 41 -8.28 14.12 -4.11
CA MET A 41 -6.96 14.71 -3.84
C MET A 41 -6.16 14.90 -5.11
N ILE A 42 -5.27 15.90 -5.09
CA ILE A 42 -4.28 16.12 -6.15
C ILE A 42 -3.01 15.36 -5.76
N PHE A 43 -2.59 14.41 -6.59
CA PHE A 43 -1.26 13.81 -6.47
C PHE A 43 -0.21 14.79 -7.01
N LYS A 44 0.70 15.23 -6.16
CA LYS A 44 1.81 16.10 -6.58
C LYS A 44 2.94 15.24 -7.19
N PRO A 45 3.86 15.83 -7.96
CA PRO A 45 4.91 15.07 -8.64
C PRO A 45 5.70 14.11 -7.75
N ASN A 46 6.04 14.50 -6.52
CA ASN A 46 6.79 13.63 -5.61
C ASN A 46 5.96 12.39 -5.18
N GLY A 47 4.69 12.59 -4.87
CA GLY A 47 3.80 11.48 -4.51
C GLY A 47 3.49 10.57 -5.69
N TYR A 48 3.28 11.16 -6.87
CA TYR A 48 3.01 10.38 -8.08
C TYR A 48 4.23 9.57 -8.53
N ALA A 49 5.44 10.11 -8.41
CA ALA A 49 6.67 9.39 -8.73
C ALA A 49 6.90 8.16 -7.84
N ILE A 50 6.48 8.21 -6.56
CA ILE A 50 6.46 7.01 -5.70
C ILE A 50 5.49 5.97 -6.26
N TRP A 51 4.30 6.41 -6.68
CA TRP A 51 3.30 5.53 -7.29
C TRP A 51 3.79 4.90 -8.60
N GLU A 52 4.44 5.66 -9.46
CA GLU A 52 5.06 5.14 -10.70
C GLU A 52 6.08 4.03 -10.41
N ASN A 53 6.91 4.18 -9.37
CA ASN A 53 7.84 3.14 -8.95
C ASN A 53 7.13 1.90 -8.40
N ILE A 54 6.07 2.08 -7.60
CA ILE A 54 5.22 0.98 -7.14
C ILE A 54 4.62 0.26 -8.35
N GLN A 55 3.97 1.00 -9.25
CA GLN A 55 3.34 0.45 -10.44
C GLN A 55 4.34 -0.33 -11.29
N LYS A 56 5.47 0.27 -11.63
CA LYS A 56 6.49 -0.35 -12.48
C LYS A 56 7.00 -1.68 -11.91
N ASN A 57 7.30 -1.73 -10.63
CA ASN A 57 7.89 -2.92 -10.02
C ASN A 57 6.85 -3.99 -9.73
N LEU A 58 5.68 -3.61 -9.25
CA LEU A 58 4.59 -4.56 -8.99
C LEU A 58 4.05 -5.16 -10.31
N ASP A 59 3.92 -4.35 -11.37
CA ASP A 59 3.49 -4.81 -12.69
C ASP A 59 4.48 -5.80 -13.31
N ALA A 60 5.78 -5.60 -13.10
CA ALA A 60 6.80 -6.56 -13.52
C ALA A 60 6.62 -7.92 -12.84
N MET A 61 6.38 -7.93 -11.52
CA MET A 61 6.09 -9.17 -10.77
C MET A 61 4.81 -9.85 -11.25
N PHE A 62 3.76 -9.09 -11.59
CA PHE A 62 2.53 -9.64 -12.17
C PHE A 62 2.80 -10.34 -13.50
N LYS A 63 3.54 -9.72 -14.40
CA LYS A 63 3.87 -10.27 -15.71
C LYS A 63 4.68 -11.57 -15.63
N GLU A 64 5.54 -11.70 -14.64
CA GLU A 64 6.25 -12.97 -14.36
C GLU A 64 5.30 -14.12 -14.03
N THR A 65 4.09 -13.84 -13.55
CA THR A 65 3.05 -14.83 -13.27
C THR A 65 2.05 -15.02 -14.41
N GLY A 66 2.28 -14.39 -15.58
CA GLY A 66 1.40 -14.51 -16.74
C GLY A 66 0.21 -13.54 -16.74
N VAL A 67 0.24 -12.50 -15.92
CA VAL A 67 -0.79 -11.45 -15.90
C VAL A 67 -0.64 -10.54 -17.11
N GLU A 68 -1.76 -10.23 -17.75
CA GLU A 68 -1.84 -9.27 -18.85
C GLU A 68 -2.67 -8.05 -18.41
N ASN A 69 -2.23 -6.85 -18.84
CA ASN A 69 -2.95 -5.62 -18.52
C ASN A 69 -4.03 -5.33 -19.57
N VAL A 70 -5.18 -4.92 -19.08
CA VAL A 70 -6.33 -4.45 -19.88
C VAL A 70 -6.81 -3.10 -19.34
N TYR A 71 -7.81 -2.52 -19.97
CA TYR A 71 -8.50 -1.34 -19.46
C TYR A 71 -10.01 -1.47 -19.68
N MET A 72 -10.78 -1.43 -18.59
CA MET A 72 -12.22 -1.44 -18.59
C MET A 72 -12.78 -0.01 -18.53
N PRO A 73 -13.98 0.26 -19.11
CA PRO A 73 -14.64 1.55 -19.02
C PRO A 73 -14.84 2.03 -17.58
N MET A 74 -14.82 3.35 -17.38
CA MET A 74 -15.04 3.97 -16.08
C MET A 74 -16.45 3.78 -15.55
N PHE A 75 -17.45 3.74 -16.44
CA PHE A 75 -18.85 3.73 -16.05
C PHE A 75 -19.47 2.35 -16.14
N ILE A 76 -20.30 2.02 -15.14
CA ILE A 76 -21.04 0.77 -15.04
C ILE A 76 -22.53 1.09 -15.11
N PRO A 77 -23.30 0.52 -16.04
CA PRO A 77 -24.75 0.64 -16.03
C PRO A 77 -25.37 0.11 -14.73
N GLU A 78 -26.36 0.79 -14.19
CA GLU A 78 -27.02 0.35 -12.94
C GLU A 78 -27.54 -1.08 -13.03
N SER A 79 -28.13 -1.47 -14.16
CA SER A 79 -28.63 -2.83 -14.42
C SER A 79 -27.53 -3.89 -14.34
N LEU A 80 -26.32 -3.56 -14.76
CA LEU A 80 -25.18 -4.46 -14.68
C LEU A 80 -24.70 -4.61 -13.23
N LEU A 81 -24.65 -3.52 -12.49
CA LEU A 81 -24.24 -3.52 -11.07
C LEU A 81 -25.21 -4.34 -10.21
N GLN A 82 -26.50 -4.35 -10.55
CA GLN A 82 -27.54 -5.06 -9.79
C GLN A 82 -27.61 -6.58 -10.02
N LYS A 83 -26.84 -7.14 -10.95
CA LYS A 83 -26.88 -8.58 -11.25
C LYS A 83 -26.37 -9.46 -10.11
N GLU A 84 -25.48 -8.97 -9.27
CA GLU A 84 -24.98 -9.67 -8.10
C GLU A 84 -25.40 -8.93 -6.83
N LYS A 85 -26.35 -9.51 -6.08
CA LYS A 85 -27.05 -8.84 -4.97
C LYS A 85 -26.13 -8.47 -3.81
N ASP A 86 -25.29 -9.38 -3.36
CA ASP A 86 -24.41 -9.14 -2.20
C ASP A 86 -23.37 -8.06 -2.51
N HIS A 87 -22.89 -8.03 -3.76
CA HIS A 87 -21.98 -7.02 -4.24
C HIS A 87 -22.63 -5.62 -4.26
N VAL A 88 -23.87 -5.53 -4.75
CA VAL A 88 -24.66 -4.29 -4.76
C VAL A 88 -24.89 -3.78 -3.35
N GLU A 89 -25.33 -4.63 -2.43
CA GLU A 89 -25.61 -4.25 -1.05
C GLU A 89 -24.34 -3.71 -0.36
N GLY A 90 -23.17 -4.27 -0.66
CA GLY A 90 -21.88 -3.82 -0.13
C GLY A 90 -21.46 -2.43 -0.64
N PHE A 91 -21.72 -2.09 -1.90
CA PHE A 91 -21.24 -0.85 -2.52
C PHE A 91 -22.30 0.25 -2.71
N ALA A 92 -23.58 -0.07 -2.63
CA ALA A 92 -24.66 0.89 -2.91
C ALA A 92 -24.53 2.25 -2.17
N PRO A 93 -24.09 2.31 -0.90
CA PRO A 93 -23.94 3.57 -0.18
C PRO A 93 -22.81 4.46 -0.68
N GLU A 94 -21.85 3.89 -1.42
CA GLU A 94 -20.59 4.54 -1.82
C GLU A 94 -20.50 4.81 -3.32
N VAL A 95 -21.56 4.57 -4.08
CA VAL A 95 -21.55 4.78 -5.54
C VAL A 95 -21.78 6.25 -5.88
N ALA A 96 -20.94 6.79 -6.78
CA ALA A 96 -21.17 8.04 -7.44
C ALA A 96 -22.00 7.81 -8.72
N TRP A 97 -23.17 8.42 -8.80
CA TRP A 97 -24.10 8.23 -9.91
C TRP A 97 -24.00 9.35 -10.94
N VAL A 98 -23.91 8.98 -12.21
CA VAL A 98 -24.03 9.88 -13.36
C VAL A 98 -25.43 9.73 -13.94
N THR A 99 -26.18 10.83 -13.95
CA THR A 99 -27.60 10.87 -14.37
C THR A 99 -27.81 11.63 -15.68
N GLN A 100 -26.80 12.38 -16.15
CA GLN A 100 -26.85 13.15 -17.38
C GLN A 100 -25.61 12.91 -18.23
N GLY A 101 -25.80 12.86 -19.56
CA GLY A 101 -24.75 12.84 -20.57
C GLY A 101 -24.89 14.12 -21.42
N GLY A 102 -23.92 15.02 -21.37
CA GLY A 102 -24.11 16.35 -21.94
C GLY A 102 -25.26 17.09 -21.23
N LEU A 103 -26.28 17.48 -21.98
CA LEU A 103 -27.50 18.19 -21.47
C LEU A 103 -28.70 17.23 -21.35
N GLU A 104 -28.56 15.98 -21.70
CA GLU A 104 -29.65 14.99 -21.72
C GLU A 104 -29.63 14.12 -20.49
N THR A 105 -30.80 13.84 -19.93
CA THR A 105 -30.97 12.85 -18.86
C THR A 105 -30.80 11.45 -19.46
N LEU A 106 -29.95 10.65 -18.83
CA LEU A 106 -29.73 9.27 -19.24
C LEU A 106 -30.98 8.42 -18.97
N GLN A 107 -31.28 7.46 -19.86
CA GLN A 107 -32.36 6.51 -19.65
C GLN A 107 -32.09 5.57 -18.48
N GLU A 108 -30.82 5.24 -18.25
CA GLU A 108 -30.30 4.46 -17.14
C GLU A 108 -29.13 5.20 -16.47
N ARG A 109 -29.10 5.23 -15.14
CA ARG A 109 -27.98 5.79 -14.39
C ARG A 109 -26.72 4.98 -14.61
N LEU A 110 -25.58 5.68 -14.60
CA LEU A 110 -24.27 5.04 -14.64
C LEU A 110 -23.55 5.24 -13.31
N ALA A 111 -22.97 4.18 -12.79
CA ALA A 111 -22.08 4.23 -11.64
C ALA A 111 -20.66 4.59 -12.09
N GLY A 112 -20.03 5.58 -11.45
CA GLY A 112 -18.57 5.65 -11.47
C GLY A 112 -18.03 4.40 -10.78
N ARG A 113 -17.21 3.59 -11.45
CA ARG A 113 -16.76 2.27 -10.93
C ARG A 113 -16.21 2.37 -9.49
N PRO A 114 -16.80 1.68 -8.51
CA PRO A 114 -16.22 1.52 -7.18
C PRO A 114 -15.23 0.34 -7.13
N THR A 115 -15.40 -0.60 -8.04
CA THR A 115 -14.60 -1.79 -8.36
C THR A 115 -15.16 -2.37 -9.67
N SER A 116 -14.48 -3.31 -10.31
CA SER A 116 -14.80 -3.70 -11.69
C SER A 116 -15.25 -5.15 -11.87
N GLU A 117 -15.59 -5.89 -10.80
CA GLU A 117 -16.03 -7.28 -10.89
C GLU A 117 -17.13 -7.46 -11.92
N THR A 118 -18.16 -6.61 -11.90
CA THR A 118 -19.30 -6.73 -12.81
C THR A 118 -18.95 -6.44 -14.27
N LEU A 119 -18.04 -5.49 -14.52
CA LEU A 119 -17.53 -5.21 -15.87
C LEU A 119 -16.74 -6.41 -16.43
N PHE A 120 -15.86 -6.99 -15.62
CA PHE A 120 -15.10 -8.17 -16.03
C PHE A 120 -15.99 -9.38 -16.25
N CYS A 121 -17.02 -9.56 -15.41
CA CYS A 121 -17.98 -10.64 -15.59
C CYS A 121 -18.78 -10.51 -16.89
N ASP A 122 -19.23 -9.32 -17.22
CA ASP A 122 -19.95 -9.06 -18.47
C ASP A 122 -19.05 -9.31 -19.69
N PHE A 123 -17.79 -8.89 -19.62
CA PHE A 123 -16.78 -9.14 -20.65
C PHE A 123 -16.44 -10.64 -20.77
N TYR A 124 -16.18 -11.31 -19.65
CA TYR A 124 -15.81 -12.73 -19.66
C TYR A 124 -16.92 -13.66 -20.17
N LYS A 125 -18.17 -13.28 -20.01
CA LYS A 125 -19.32 -14.04 -20.54
C LYS A 125 -19.20 -14.28 -22.04
N ASP A 126 -18.71 -13.28 -22.77
CA ASP A 126 -18.56 -13.37 -24.23
C ASP A 126 -17.20 -13.92 -24.66
N GLU A 127 -16.15 -13.66 -23.86
CA GLU A 127 -14.77 -14.07 -24.15
C GLU A 127 -14.47 -15.55 -23.84
N ILE A 128 -15.23 -16.16 -22.92
CA ILE A 128 -14.99 -17.54 -22.47
C ILE A 128 -16.07 -18.45 -22.99
N GLN A 129 -15.70 -19.38 -23.89
CA GLN A 129 -16.61 -20.33 -24.50
C GLN A 129 -16.13 -21.79 -24.32
N SER A 130 -14.84 -21.98 -24.20
CA SER A 130 -14.18 -23.27 -24.18
C SER A 130 -13.06 -23.31 -23.13
N TYR A 131 -12.70 -24.51 -22.67
CA TYR A 131 -11.57 -24.71 -21.76
C TYR A 131 -10.25 -24.15 -22.32
N ARG A 132 -10.16 -23.96 -23.65
CA ARG A 132 -8.97 -23.38 -24.30
C ARG A 132 -8.83 -21.88 -24.05
N ASP A 133 -9.91 -21.20 -23.66
CA ASP A 133 -9.91 -19.77 -23.36
C ASP A 133 -9.45 -19.48 -21.94
N LEU A 134 -9.26 -20.53 -21.12
CA LEU A 134 -8.88 -20.44 -19.70
C LEU A 134 -7.40 -20.83 -19.47
N PRO A 135 -6.74 -20.26 -18.45
CA PRO A 135 -7.24 -19.20 -17.59
C PRO A 135 -7.23 -17.82 -18.25
N LYS A 136 -8.14 -16.92 -17.83
CA LYS A 136 -8.04 -15.49 -18.08
C LYS A 136 -7.42 -14.83 -16.83
N VAL A 137 -6.34 -14.10 -17.02
CA VAL A 137 -5.57 -13.51 -15.92
C VAL A 137 -5.27 -12.04 -16.25
N TYR A 138 -6.26 -11.19 -16.04
CA TYR A 138 -6.19 -9.78 -16.40
C TYR A 138 -6.08 -8.87 -15.18
N ASN A 139 -5.36 -7.78 -15.37
CA ASN A 139 -5.19 -6.69 -14.42
C ASN A 139 -5.44 -5.35 -15.10
N GLN A 140 -5.92 -4.37 -14.36
CA GLN A 140 -5.91 -2.99 -14.82
C GLN A 140 -5.35 -2.04 -13.77
N TRP A 141 -4.62 -1.05 -14.25
CA TRP A 141 -4.21 0.12 -13.48
C TRP A 141 -5.16 1.26 -13.77
N CYS A 142 -5.89 1.72 -12.75
CA CYS A 142 -6.93 2.72 -12.96
C CYS A 142 -7.25 3.49 -11.68
N SER A 143 -8.18 4.45 -11.79
CA SER A 143 -8.85 5.05 -10.63
C SER A 143 -10.19 4.38 -10.39
N VAL A 144 -10.66 4.44 -9.14
CA VAL A 144 -12.02 4.10 -8.73
C VAL A 144 -12.59 5.18 -7.85
N VAL A 145 -13.91 5.24 -7.78
CA VAL A 145 -14.64 6.22 -6.98
C VAL A 145 -15.49 5.52 -5.94
N ARG A 146 -15.22 5.81 -4.67
CA ARG A 146 -16.02 5.38 -3.52
C ARG A 146 -16.39 6.61 -2.70
N TRP A 147 -17.69 6.92 -2.62
CA TRP A 147 -18.17 8.17 -2.05
C TRP A 147 -18.10 8.18 -0.52
N GLU A 148 -16.88 8.11 -0.02
CA GLU A 148 -16.54 8.07 1.40
C GLU A 148 -17.01 9.34 2.14
N LYS A 149 -17.53 9.16 3.34
CA LYS A 149 -17.96 10.27 4.22
C LYS A 149 -16.77 10.99 4.83
N GLU A 150 -15.81 10.21 5.33
CA GLU A 150 -14.57 10.69 5.94
C GLU A 150 -13.40 10.36 5.06
N THR A 151 -12.53 11.34 4.80
CA THR A 151 -11.38 11.18 3.91
C THR A 151 -10.09 11.58 4.59
N ARG A 152 -9.00 10.89 4.22
CA ARG A 152 -7.64 11.17 4.69
C ARG A 152 -6.66 10.87 3.56
N PRO A 153 -5.70 11.78 3.27
CA PRO A 153 -4.76 11.59 2.17
C PRO A 153 -4.13 10.20 2.15
N PHE A 154 -4.08 9.57 0.97
CA PHE A 154 -3.64 8.21 0.66
C PHE A 154 -4.44 7.07 1.33
N LEU A 155 -4.92 7.24 2.55
CA LEU A 155 -5.55 6.16 3.32
C LEU A 155 -7.00 5.94 2.93
N ARG A 156 -7.74 7.02 2.70
CA ARG A 156 -9.15 6.99 2.33
C ARG A 156 -9.52 8.26 1.57
N SER A 157 -9.84 8.15 0.30
CA SER A 157 -10.28 9.25 -0.55
C SER A 157 -11.42 8.80 -1.45
N ARG A 158 -12.21 9.77 -1.95
CA ARG A 158 -13.35 9.46 -2.81
C ARG A 158 -12.92 8.95 -4.18
N GLU A 159 -11.78 9.40 -4.67
CA GLU A 159 -11.11 8.85 -5.82
C GLU A 159 -9.68 8.44 -5.41
N PHE A 160 -9.25 7.27 -5.82
CA PHE A 160 -7.90 6.80 -5.58
C PHE A 160 -7.39 5.94 -6.74
N LEU A 161 -6.07 5.85 -6.86
CA LEU A 161 -5.41 5.02 -7.84
C LEU A 161 -5.14 3.64 -7.25
N TRP A 162 -5.29 2.63 -8.07
CA TRP A 162 -5.01 1.25 -7.69
C TRP A 162 -4.68 0.39 -8.90
N GLN A 163 -4.41 -0.86 -8.63
CA GLN A 163 -4.56 -1.95 -9.58
C GLN A 163 -5.64 -2.91 -9.08
N GLU A 164 -6.34 -3.52 -9.99
CA GLU A 164 -7.27 -4.60 -9.72
C GLU A 164 -7.07 -5.71 -10.74
N GLY A 165 -6.80 -6.91 -10.23
CA GLY A 165 -6.74 -8.12 -11.04
C GLY A 165 -8.06 -8.86 -10.95
N HIS A 166 -8.51 -9.41 -12.08
CA HIS A 166 -9.72 -10.20 -12.17
C HIS A 166 -9.45 -11.40 -13.06
N THR A 167 -9.65 -12.60 -12.51
CA THR A 167 -9.25 -13.82 -13.19
C THR A 167 -10.41 -14.81 -13.30
N ALA A 168 -10.33 -15.71 -14.29
CA ALA A 168 -11.26 -16.81 -14.45
C ALA A 168 -10.48 -18.10 -14.72
N HIS A 169 -10.86 -19.15 -14.03
CA HIS A 169 -10.20 -20.46 -14.03
C HIS A 169 -11.19 -21.60 -14.27
N ALA A 170 -10.69 -22.74 -14.76
CA ALA A 170 -11.51 -23.91 -15.01
C ALA A 170 -11.97 -24.61 -13.72
N THR A 171 -11.13 -24.60 -12.67
CA THR A 171 -11.41 -25.32 -11.43
C THR A 171 -11.28 -24.46 -10.19
N ALA A 172 -11.91 -24.89 -9.10
CA ALA A 172 -11.80 -24.25 -7.80
C ALA A 172 -10.36 -24.25 -7.27
N GLU A 173 -9.63 -25.34 -7.51
CA GLU A 173 -8.24 -25.50 -7.09
C GLU A 173 -7.31 -24.50 -7.81
N GLU A 174 -7.52 -24.29 -9.11
CA GLU A 174 -6.76 -23.29 -9.88
C GLU A 174 -7.04 -21.87 -9.38
N ALA A 175 -8.31 -21.55 -9.09
CA ALA A 175 -8.70 -20.26 -8.54
C ALA A 175 -8.08 -20.02 -7.15
N GLU A 176 -8.14 -21.01 -6.25
CA GLU A 176 -7.53 -20.91 -4.93
C GLU A 176 -6.00 -20.74 -5.02
N ALA A 177 -5.35 -21.52 -5.89
CA ALA A 177 -3.90 -21.39 -6.12
C ALA A 177 -3.53 -19.97 -6.60
N ARG A 178 -4.29 -19.38 -7.51
CA ARG A 178 -4.09 -18.01 -7.97
C ARG A 178 -4.33 -16.99 -6.85
N THR A 179 -5.37 -17.18 -6.06
CA THR A 179 -5.68 -16.33 -4.91
C THR A 179 -4.51 -16.26 -3.93
N GLN A 180 -3.94 -17.41 -3.58
CA GLN A 180 -2.80 -17.51 -2.69
C GLN A 180 -1.51 -16.96 -3.33
N GLN A 181 -1.27 -17.22 -4.59
CA GLN A 181 -0.11 -16.70 -5.33
C GLN A 181 -0.08 -15.17 -5.30
N MET A 182 -1.21 -14.52 -5.55
CA MET A 182 -1.27 -13.05 -5.58
C MET A 182 -1.14 -12.44 -4.18
N LEU A 183 -1.69 -13.08 -3.15
CA LEU A 183 -1.49 -12.67 -1.77
C LEU A 183 0.01 -12.71 -1.39
N ASN A 184 0.68 -13.81 -1.72
CA ASN A 184 2.10 -13.97 -1.44
C ASN A 184 2.95 -12.95 -2.21
N LEU A 185 2.62 -12.70 -3.48
CA LEU A 185 3.29 -11.69 -4.29
C LEU A 185 3.16 -10.30 -3.66
N TYR A 186 1.97 -9.94 -3.16
CA TYR A 186 1.77 -8.69 -2.45
C TYR A 186 2.61 -8.58 -1.17
N ALA A 187 2.68 -9.66 -0.41
CA ALA A 187 3.46 -9.69 0.81
C ALA A 187 4.96 -9.55 0.51
N ASP A 188 5.47 -10.27 -0.47
CA ASP A 188 6.85 -10.19 -0.91
C ASP A 188 7.18 -8.78 -1.43
N PHE A 189 6.28 -8.17 -2.23
CA PHE A 189 6.43 -6.79 -2.67
C PHE A 189 6.50 -5.79 -1.51
N CYS A 190 5.61 -5.91 -0.51
CA CYS A 190 5.62 -5.03 0.66
C CYS A 190 6.93 -5.18 1.45
N GLU A 191 7.39 -6.40 1.68
CA GLU A 191 8.60 -6.64 2.47
C GLU A 191 9.87 -6.28 1.70
N ASP A 192 10.03 -6.75 0.47
CA ASP A 192 11.27 -6.59 -0.28
C ASP A 192 11.41 -5.19 -0.89
N PHE A 193 10.32 -4.61 -1.38
CA PHE A 193 10.37 -3.33 -2.10
C PHE A 193 10.03 -2.13 -1.21
N LEU A 194 9.03 -2.25 -0.35
CA LEU A 194 8.59 -1.18 0.54
C LEU A 194 9.22 -1.26 1.94
N ALA A 195 9.94 -2.34 2.27
CA ALA A 195 10.45 -2.61 3.60
C ALA A 195 9.37 -2.59 4.70
N ILE A 196 8.14 -3.03 4.36
CA ILE A 196 6.99 -3.08 5.26
C ILE A 196 6.65 -4.54 5.57
N PRO A 197 6.89 -5.01 6.79
CA PRO A 197 6.53 -6.36 7.20
C PRO A 197 5.02 -6.49 7.35
N VAL A 198 4.46 -7.61 6.90
CA VAL A 198 3.02 -7.87 6.92
C VAL A 198 2.67 -9.21 7.54
N VAL A 199 1.47 -9.29 8.10
CA VAL A 199 0.85 -10.55 8.55
C VAL A 199 -0.11 -11.01 7.47
N ARG A 200 0.06 -12.24 6.99
CA ARG A 200 -0.79 -12.87 5.97
C ARG A 200 -1.85 -13.71 6.66
N GLY A 201 -3.09 -13.61 6.21
CA GLY A 201 -4.14 -14.43 6.77
C GLY A 201 -5.47 -14.33 6.06
N ARG A 202 -6.42 -15.13 6.51
CA ARG A 202 -7.80 -15.13 6.03
C ARG A 202 -8.64 -14.17 6.88
N LYS A 203 -9.51 -13.40 6.25
CA LYS A 203 -10.55 -12.61 6.91
C LYS A 203 -11.63 -13.51 7.50
N THR A 204 -12.26 -13.05 8.56
CA THR A 204 -13.51 -13.67 9.05
C THR A 204 -14.62 -13.52 8.00
N ASP A 205 -15.67 -14.32 8.11
CA ASP A 205 -16.80 -14.23 7.18
C ASP A 205 -17.52 -12.88 7.25
N LYS A 206 -17.46 -12.20 8.40
CA LYS A 206 -17.96 -10.85 8.58
C LYS A 206 -17.14 -9.79 7.84
N GLU A 207 -15.83 -9.93 7.84
CA GLU A 207 -14.89 -8.93 7.28
C GLU A 207 -14.47 -9.26 5.83
N LYS A 208 -14.99 -10.34 5.23
CA LYS A 208 -14.69 -10.69 3.85
C LYS A 208 -15.33 -9.72 2.87
N PHE A 209 -14.77 -9.65 1.67
CA PHE A 209 -15.29 -8.85 0.58
C PHE A 209 -16.68 -9.33 0.14
N ALA A 210 -17.57 -8.40 -0.18
CA ALA A 210 -18.94 -8.68 -0.58
C ALA A 210 -18.99 -9.54 -1.87
N GLY A 211 -19.63 -10.70 -1.79
CA GLY A 211 -19.70 -11.68 -2.89
C GLY A 211 -18.55 -12.69 -2.92
N ALA A 212 -17.52 -12.56 -2.09
CA ALA A 212 -16.43 -13.53 -2.02
C ALA A 212 -16.78 -14.74 -1.14
N GLU A 213 -16.32 -15.92 -1.52
CA GLU A 213 -16.32 -17.10 -0.65
C GLU A 213 -15.24 -17.01 0.41
N ALA A 214 -14.06 -16.48 0.03
CA ALA A 214 -12.96 -16.23 0.94
C ALA A 214 -12.21 -14.95 0.56
N THR A 215 -11.80 -14.19 1.58
CA THR A 215 -10.91 -13.04 1.44
C THR A 215 -9.65 -13.26 2.25
N TYR A 216 -8.52 -13.10 1.60
CA TYR A 216 -7.21 -13.10 2.23
C TYR A 216 -6.63 -11.69 2.23
N THR A 217 -5.81 -11.39 3.22
CA THR A 217 -5.28 -10.06 3.45
C THR A 217 -3.83 -10.08 3.88
N ILE A 218 -3.14 -8.99 3.64
CA ILE A 218 -1.88 -8.64 4.28
C ILE A 218 -2.12 -7.42 5.17
N GLU A 219 -1.76 -7.53 6.45
CA GLU A 219 -1.96 -6.50 7.47
C GLU A 219 -0.60 -5.98 7.95
N ALA A 220 -0.41 -4.67 7.87
CA ALA A 220 0.77 -4.00 8.39
C ALA A 220 0.43 -3.28 9.70
N LEU A 221 1.44 -3.05 10.55
CA LEU A 221 1.32 -2.26 11.76
C LEU A 221 1.98 -0.91 11.59
N MET A 222 1.21 0.16 11.79
CA MET A 222 1.71 1.52 11.69
C MET A 222 2.44 1.94 12.98
N HIS A 223 3.18 3.02 12.94
CA HIS A 223 3.99 3.48 14.07
C HIS A 223 3.14 3.78 15.32
N ASP A 224 1.93 4.27 15.14
CA ASP A 224 0.96 4.53 16.22
C ASP A 224 0.26 3.27 16.75
N GLY A 225 0.64 2.09 16.28
CA GLY A 225 0.08 0.81 16.68
C GLY A 225 -1.27 0.46 16.07
N LYS A 226 -1.75 1.20 15.08
CA LYS A 226 -2.94 0.81 14.32
C LYS A 226 -2.58 -0.09 13.14
N ALA A 227 -3.49 -1.02 12.86
CA ALA A 227 -3.39 -1.90 11.71
C ALA A 227 -3.78 -1.17 10.42
N LEU A 228 -3.12 -1.53 9.33
CA LEU A 228 -3.48 -1.09 7.99
C LEU A 228 -3.58 -2.29 7.06
N GLN A 229 -4.78 -2.53 6.50
CA GLN A 229 -4.96 -3.47 5.41
C GLN A 229 -4.21 -2.97 4.18
N SER A 230 -3.19 -3.71 3.77
CA SER A 230 -2.22 -3.27 2.75
C SER A 230 -2.43 -3.91 1.38
N GLY A 231 -3.22 -4.97 1.31
CA GLY A 231 -3.61 -5.64 0.07
C GLY A 231 -4.54 -6.79 0.36
N THR A 232 -5.38 -7.15 -0.61
CA THR A 232 -6.34 -8.24 -0.49
C THR A 232 -6.36 -9.10 -1.74
N SER A 233 -6.67 -10.38 -1.54
CA SER A 233 -6.89 -11.35 -2.60
C SER A 233 -8.15 -12.16 -2.28
N HIS A 234 -9.07 -12.22 -3.24
CA HIS A 234 -10.42 -12.78 -3.05
C HIS A 234 -10.62 -14.00 -3.93
N ASN A 235 -11.19 -15.04 -3.35
CA ASN A 235 -11.72 -16.17 -4.10
C ASN A 235 -13.25 -16.04 -4.12
N PHE A 236 -13.82 -15.91 -5.31
CA PHE A 236 -15.28 -15.80 -5.51
C PHE A 236 -15.96 -17.13 -5.76
N GLY A 237 -15.20 -18.23 -5.89
CA GLY A 237 -15.76 -19.48 -6.34
C GLY A 237 -16.44 -19.32 -7.70
N ASP A 238 -17.63 -19.89 -7.87
CA ASP A 238 -18.45 -19.79 -9.09
C ASP A 238 -19.68 -18.88 -8.95
N GLY A 239 -19.79 -18.13 -7.85
CA GLY A 239 -20.97 -17.31 -7.54
C GLY A 239 -21.24 -16.23 -8.60
N PHE A 240 -20.26 -15.41 -8.94
CA PHE A 240 -20.37 -14.41 -10.01
C PHE A 240 -20.58 -15.06 -11.39
N ALA A 241 -19.91 -16.19 -11.66
CA ALA A 241 -20.07 -16.91 -12.91
C ALA A 241 -21.51 -17.40 -13.10
N LYS A 242 -22.18 -17.88 -12.05
CA LYS A 242 -23.59 -18.26 -12.06
C LYS A 242 -24.51 -17.06 -12.27
N ALA A 243 -24.24 -15.95 -11.57
CA ALA A 243 -25.05 -14.73 -11.70
C ALA A 243 -24.98 -14.10 -13.10
N PHE A 244 -23.82 -14.16 -13.75
CA PHE A 244 -23.56 -13.57 -15.06
C PHE A 244 -23.68 -14.57 -16.23
N GLY A 245 -23.75 -15.88 -15.96
CA GLY A 245 -23.81 -16.92 -16.97
C GLY A 245 -22.47 -17.17 -17.66
N ILE A 246 -21.35 -17.09 -16.93
CA ILE A 246 -20.00 -17.32 -17.48
C ILE A 246 -19.70 -18.81 -17.47
N GLN A 247 -19.90 -19.45 -18.61
CA GLN A 247 -19.74 -20.90 -18.79
C GLN A 247 -18.73 -21.22 -19.89
N TYR A 248 -18.10 -22.36 -19.77
CA TYR A 248 -17.23 -22.91 -20.80
C TYR A 248 -17.56 -24.39 -21.07
N THR A 249 -17.29 -24.84 -22.29
CA THR A 249 -17.33 -26.24 -22.63
C THR A 249 -16.00 -26.90 -22.26
N ASP A 250 -16.04 -27.89 -21.39
CA ASP A 250 -14.85 -28.63 -20.96
C ASP A 250 -14.38 -29.68 -22.00
N LYS A 251 -13.32 -30.41 -21.68
CA LYS A 251 -12.73 -31.43 -22.54
C LYS A 251 -13.69 -32.61 -22.82
N ASP A 252 -14.64 -32.82 -21.92
CA ASP A 252 -15.67 -33.88 -22.01
C ASP A 252 -16.97 -33.38 -22.65
N ASN A 253 -16.95 -32.22 -23.27
CA ASN A 253 -18.10 -31.59 -23.94
C ASN A 253 -19.25 -31.22 -22.99
N LYS A 254 -18.92 -30.93 -21.71
CA LYS A 254 -19.88 -30.50 -20.68
C LYS A 254 -19.74 -29.02 -20.41
N LEU A 255 -20.88 -28.35 -20.23
CA LEU A 255 -20.89 -26.95 -19.75
C LEU A 255 -20.57 -26.88 -18.27
N LYS A 256 -19.64 -26.01 -17.90
CA LYS A 256 -19.25 -25.73 -16.52
C LYS A 256 -19.13 -24.24 -16.29
N TYR A 257 -19.38 -23.78 -15.07
CA TYR A 257 -19.10 -22.43 -14.66
C TYR A 257 -17.62 -22.25 -14.35
N VAL A 258 -17.09 -21.08 -14.65
CA VAL A 258 -15.73 -20.71 -14.27
C VAL A 258 -15.65 -20.40 -12.77
N HIS A 259 -14.45 -20.49 -12.21
CA HIS A 259 -14.12 -20.04 -10.85
C HIS A 259 -13.29 -18.76 -10.95
N GLN A 260 -13.65 -17.74 -10.17
CA GLN A 260 -13.09 -16.40 -10.32
C GLN A 260 -12.33 -15.93 -9.09
N THR A 261 -11.35 -15.07 -9.32
CA THR A 261 -10.61 -14.39 -8.27
C THR A 261 -10.50 -12.90 -8.58
N SER A 262 -10.31 -12.08 -7.55
CA SER A 262 -9.83 -10.72 -7.71
C SER A 262 -8.81 -10.38 -6.63
N TRP A 263 -7.96 -9.40 -6.92
CA TRP A 263 -6.91 -8.96 -6.01
C TRP A 263 -6.57 -7.50 -6.28
N GLY A 264 -6.33 -6.73 -5.22
CA GLY A 264 -6.17 -5.28 -5.32
C GLY A 264 -5.19 -4.69 -4.31
N MET A 265 -4.47 -3.67 -4.78
CA MET A 265 -3.54 -2.87 -4.00
C MET A 265 -3.63 -1.41 -4.46
N THR A 266 -3.62 -0.46 -3.52
CA THR A 266 -3.92 0.94 -3.79
C THR A 266 -2.77 1.87 -3.40
N THR A 267 -2.90 3.14 -3.73
CA THR A 267 -2.04 4.23 -3.23
C THR A 267 -2.02 4.37 -1.71
N ARG A 268 -2.85 3.61 -0.97
CA ARG A 268 -2.77 3.48 0.49
C ARG A 268 -1.37 3.07 0.97
N LEU A 269 -0.63 2.33 0.16
CA LEU A 269 0.75 1.94 0.47
C LEU A 269 1.70 3.13 0.64
N ILE A 270 1.43 4.26 -0.01
CA ILE A 270 2.20 5.50 0.21
C ILE A 270 1.94 6.02 1.63
N GLY A 271 0.69 5.95 2.09
CA GLY A 271 0.35 6.23 3.48
C GLY A 271 1.06 5.29 4.45
N ALA A 272 1.14 4.00 4.13
CA ALA A 272 1.89 3.02 4.92
C ALA A 272 3.38 3.37 4.98
N LEU A 273 4.02 3.74 3.87
CA LEU A 273 5.42 4.19 3.85
C LEU A 273 5.67 5.35 4.80
N ILE A 274 4.79 6.35 4.80
CA ILE A 274 4.87 7.50 5.71
C ILE A 274 4.79 7.03 7.17
N MET A 275 3.78 6.23 7.50
CA MET A 275 3.48 5.84 8.88
C MET A 275 4.40 4.76 9.45
N VAL A 276 5.07 3.96 8.61
CA VAL A 276 6.01 2.92 9.06
C VAL A 276 7.43 3.49 9.19
N HIS A 277 7.86 4.32 8.25
CA HIS A 277 9.26 4.73 8.14
C HIS A 277 9.52 6.19 8.48
N GLY A 278 8.52 7.08 8.36
CA GLY A 278 8.66 8.51 8.61
C GLY A 278 9.09 8.83 10.04
N ASP A 279 9.69 10.01 10.22
CA ASP A 279 10.11 10.55 11.51
C ASP A 279 9.72 12.04 11.64
N ASP A 280 10.13 12.69 12.71
CA ASP A 280 9.84 14.11 12.95
C ASP A 280 10.59 15.08 12.02
N SER A 281 11.43 14.57 11.14
CA SER A 281 12.03 15.34 10.04
C SER A 281 11.34 15.15 8.72
N GLY A 282 10.35 14.26 8.65
CA GLY A 282 9.53 14.03 7.48
C GLY A 282 9.53 12.58 6.98
N LEU A 283 9.44 12.41 5.67
CA LEU A 283 9.42 11.13 5.01
C LEU A 283 10.78 10.44 5.07
N VAL A 284 10.78 9.11 5.19
CA VAL A 284 11.97 8.26 5.04
C VAL A 284 11.62 7.16 4.04
N LEU A 285 12.19 7.21 2.85
CA LEU A 285 11.86 6.24 1.80
C LEU A 285 12.87 5.09 1.79
N PRO A 286 12.38 3.84 1.75
CA PRO A 286 13.23 2.71 1.40
C PRO A 286 13.90 2.95 0.03
N PRO A 287 15.18 2.62 -0.12
CA PRO A 287 15.92 2.91 -1.35
C PRO A 287 15.29 2.36 -2.63
N ARG A 288 14.66 1.20 -2.58
CA ARG A 288 14.06 0.56 -3.77
C ARG A 288 12.87 1.35 -4.32
N VAL A 289 12.04 1.92 -3.46
CA VAL A 289 10.85 2.69 -3.88
C VAL A 289 11.13 4.17 -4.12
N ALA A 290 12.21 4.72 -3.58
CA ALA A 290 12.52 6.14 -3.68
C ALA A 290 12.68 6.61 -5.13
N PRO A 291 11.94 7.62 -5.60
CA PRO A 291 12.10 8.16 -6.95
C PRO A 291 13.49 8.75 -7.19
N VAL A 292 14.06 9.37 -6.16
CA VAL A 292 15.44 9.83 -6.10
C VAL A 292 16.11 9.09 -4.94
N GLN A 293 17.19 8.39 -5.21
CA GLN A 293 17.94 7.65 -4.20
C GLN A 293 19.06 8.48 -3.59
N VAL A 294 19.63 9.37 -4.39
CA VAL A 294 20.78 10.19 -4.02
C VAL A 294 20.54 11.65 -4.39
N ASP A 295 20.69 12.54 -3.41
CA ASP A 295 20.69 13.99 -3.62
C ASP A 295 22.10 14.52 -3.40
N ILE A 296 22.74 15.01 -4.46
CA ILE A 296 24.05 15.66 -4.38
C ILE A 296 23.83 17.11 -4.04
N ILE A 297 24.37 17.55 -2.91
CA ILE A 297 24.25 18.91 -2.41
C ILE A 297 25.63 19.58 -2.45
N PRO A 298 25.90 20.39 -3.49
CA PRO A 298 27.15 21.13 -3.58
C PRO A 298 27.18 22.24 -2.54
N VAL A 299 28.19 22.22 -1.67
CA VAL A 299 28.44 23.25 -0.67
C VAL A 299 29.33 24.32 -1.25
N MET A 300 28.99 25.59 -1.05
CA MET A 300 29.68 26.72 -1.72
C MET A 300 29.69 26.61 -3.24
N GLN A 301 28.57 26.26 -3.84
CA GLN A 301 28.43 25.94 -5.26
C GLN A 301 28.87 27.04 -6.25
N LYS A 302 28.98 28.30 -5.77
CA LYS A 302 29.48 29.42 -6.57
C LYS A 302 31.02 29.43 -6.73
N LYS A 303 31.73 28.58 -6.01
CA LYS A 303 33.15 28.37 -6.23
C LYS A 303 33.41 27.57 -7.49
N ALA A 304 34.46 27.97 -8.24
CA ALA A 304 34.80 27.30 -9.48
C ALA A 304 35.06 25.80 -9.27
N GLY A 305 34.58 24.97 -10.18
CA GLY A 305 34.76 23.52 -10.19
C GLY A 305 33.78 22.72 -9.32
N VAL A 306 32.98 23.36 -8.46
CA VAL A 306 32.08 22.63 -7.55
C VAL A 306 30.88 22.04 -8.28
N LEU A 307 30.18 22.83 -9.09
CA LEU A 307 29.02 22.33 -9.87
C LEU A 307 29.45 21.35 -10.94
N GLU A 308 30.59 21.59 -11.58
CA GLU A 308 31.16 20.69 -12.58
C GLU A 308 31.46 19.32 -11.96
N LYS A 309 32.08 19.29 -10.79
CA LYS A 309 32.36 18.04 -10.07
C LYS A 309 31.08 17.34 -9.62
N ALA A 310 30.08 18.08 -9.14
CA ALA A 310 28.77 17.52 -8.80
C ALA A 310 28.09 16.85 -10.01
N ALA A 311 28.20 17.47 -11.20
CA ALA A 311 27.70 16.91 -12.44
C ALA A 311 28.45 15.62 -12.84
N GLU A 312 29.78 15.59 -12.73
CA GLU A 312 30.58 14.38 -12.97
C GLU A 312 30.18 13.23 -12.06
N VAL A 313 30.02 13.50 -10.74
CA VAL A 313 29.58 12.50 -9.75
C VAL A 313 28.16 12.01 -10.07
N LYS A 314 27.24 12.90 -10.42
CA LYS A 314 25.90 12.51 -10.88
C LYS A 314 25.95 11.53 -12.03
N GLU A 315 26.69 11.83 -13.09
CA GLU A 315 26.83 10.96 -14.26
C GLU A 315 27.45 9.60 -13.90
N LYS A 316 28.45 9.59 -13.02
CA LYS A 316 29.05 8.36 -12.52
C LYS A 316 28.02 7.47 -11.81
N LEU A 317 27.22 8.04 -10.93
CA LEU A 317 26.20 7.32 -10.16
C LEU A 317 25.02 6.86 -11.04
N ILE A 318 24.61 7.66 -12.04
CA ILE A 318 23.58 7.27 -13.01
C ILE A 318 24.06 6.07 -13.83
N LYS A 319 25.32 6.07 -14.30
CA LYS A 319 25.92 4.93 -15.03
C LYS A 319 25.97 3.66 -14.16
N ALA A 320 26.07 3.84 -12.84
CA ALA A 320 25.97 2.73 -11.89
C ALA A 320 24.53 2.24 -11.63
N GLY A 321 23.52 2.83 -12.30
CA GLY A 321 22.11 2.44 -12.22
C GLY A 321 21.33 3.11 -11.08
N LEU A 322 21.85 4.18 -10.49
CA LEU A 322 21.21 4.92 -9.41
C LEU A 322 20.34 6.07 -9.92
N ARG A 323 19.29 6.41 -9.19
CA ARG A 323 18.42 7.57 -9.44
C ARG A 323 18.95 8.76 -8.65
N VAL A 324 19.53 9.72 -9.33
CA VAL A 324 20.33 10.80 -8.75
C VAL A 324 19.88 12.17 -9.21
N LYS A 325 19.79 13.12 -8.28
CA LYS A 325 19.65 14.54 -8.60
C LYS A 325 20.82 15.34 -8.03
N VAL A 326 21.02 16.54 -8.52
CA VAL A 326 21.89 17.59 -7.92
C VAL A 326 20.96 18.72 -7.50
N ASP A 327 21.08 19.18 -6.26
CA ASP A 327 20.43 20.41 -5.82
C ASP A 327 21.34 21.62 -6.05
N ASP A 328 21.22 22.20 -7.25
CA ASP A 328 21.94 23.40 -7.66
C ASP A 328 21.14 24.70 -7.44
N SER A 329 20.02 24.63 -6.69
CA SER A 329 19.22 25.79 -6.33
C SER A 329 20.05 26.84 -5.56
N ASP A 330 19.59 28.07 -5.54
CA ASP A 330 20.23 29.18 -4.83
C ASP A 330 20.02 29.21 -3.32
N LYS A 331 19.27 28.22 -2.79
CA LYS A 331 19.01 28.06 -1.36
C LYS A 331 20.29 27.75 -0.58
N ASN A 332 20.32 28.13 0.69
CA ASN A 332 21.45 27.80 1.54
C ASN A 332 21.54 26.29 1.86
N PRO A 333 22.73 25.75 2.19
CA PRO A 333 22.91 24.33 2.45
C PRO A 333 21.98 23.77 3.54
N GLY A 334 21.75 24.52 4.61
CA GLY A 334 20.85 24.09 5.70
C GLY A 334 19.39 23.88 5.23
N TRP A 335 18.92 24.72 4.30
CA TRP A 335 17.61 24.52 3.68
C TRP A 335 17.59 23.28 2.80
N LYS A 336 18.61 23.08 1.97
CA LYS A 336 18.72 21.91 1.08
C LYS A 336 18.75 20.60 1.88
N PHE A 337 19.47 20.58 3.01
CA PHE A 337 19.49 19.42 3.91
C PHE A 337 18.10 19.14 4.49
N SER A 338 17.41 20.18 4.95
CA SER A 338 16.07 20.09 5.50
C SER A 338 15.05 19.61 4.46
N GLU A 339 15.15 20.07 3.22
CA GLU A 339 14.28 19.65 2.12
C GLU A 339 14.54 18.19 1.71
N GLN A 340 15.79 17.78 1.62
CA GLN A 340 16.17 16.39 1.36
C GLN A 340 15.62 15.46 2.45
N GLU A 341 15.75 15.86 3.72
CA GLU A 341 15.23 15.11 4.87
C GLU A 341 13.70 15.03 4.83
N MET A 342 13.01 16.14 4.58
CA MET A 342 11.54 16.18 4.49
C MET A 342 11.00 15.27 3.37
N ARG A 343 11.67 15.25 2.21
CA ARG A 343 11.30 14.42 1.07
C ARG A 343 11.70 12.94 1.21
N GLY A 344 12.44 12.60 2.26
CA GLY A 344 12.84 11.23 2.58
C GLY A 344 13.80 10.60 1.58
N ILE A 345 14.60 11.40 0.89
CA ILE A 345 15.60 10.88 -0.06
C ILE A 345 16.63 10.06 0.72
N PRO A 346 16.89 8.79 0.35
CA PRO A 346 17.69 7.87 1.17
C PRO A 346 19.09 8.35 1.53
N VAL A 347 19.78 8.97 0.57
CA VAL A 347 21.17 9.40 0.74
C VAL A 347 21.35 10.80 0.21
N ARG A 348 22.07 11.64 0.94
CA ARG A 348 22.65 12.85 0.37
C ARG A 348 24.16 12.77 0.32
N ILE A 349 24.75 13.38 -0.68
CA ILE A 349 26.19 13.55 -0.83
C ILE A 349 26.51 15.02 -0.66
N GLU A 350 27.25 15.35 0.37
CA GLU A 350 27.76 16.70 0.63
C GLU A 350 29.17 16.81 0.05
N MET A 351 29.41 17.81 -0.79
CA MET A 351 30.76 18.11 -1.30
C MET A 351 30.98 19.61 -1.51
N GLY A 352 32.09 20.09 -1.03
CA GLY A 352 32.53 21.46 -1.20
C GLY A 352 33.96 21.53 -1.77
N PRO A 353 34.53 22.74 -1.91
CA PRO A 353 35.86 22.91 -2.51
C PRO A 353 36.96 22.09 -1.81
N ARG A 354 36.94 22.02 -0.48
CA ARG A 354 37.94 21.26 0.32
C ARG A 354 37.78 19.76 0.12
N ASP A 355 36.55 19.27 0.02
CA ASP A 355 36.28 17.87 -0.21
C ASP A 355 36.77 17.44 -1.60
N ILE A 356 36.49 18.25 -2.62
CA ILE A 356 36.93 18.03 -3.99
C ILE A 356 38.47 18.03 -4.07
N GLU A 357 39.13 19.00 -3.44
CA GLU A 357 40.59 19.07 -3.40
C GLU A 357 41.19 17.81 -2.74
N ALA A 358 40.55 17.27 -1.72
CA ALA A 358 40.95 16.05 -1.03
C ALA A 358 40.47 14.76 -1.73
N ASN A 359 39.83 14.85 -2.88
CA ASN A 359 39.20 13.73 -3.63
C ASN A 359 38.24 12.91 -2.74
N GLN A 360 37.43 13.58 -1.93
CA GLN A 360 36.47 12.95 -1.03
C GLN A 360 35.09 13.62 -1.08
N ALA A 361 34.07 12.92 -0.56
CA ALA A 361 32.73 13.43 -0.33
C ALA A 361 32.17 12.84 0.97
N VAL A 362 31.17 13.50 1.54
CA VAL A 362 30.47 13.02 2.74
C VAL A 362 29.14 12.45 2.32
N ILE A 363 28.93 11.16 2.60
CA ILE A 363 27.64 10.48 2.42
C ILE A 363 26.87 10.56 3.74
N VAL A 364 25.61 10.95 3.70
CA VAL A 364 24.72 11.00 4.86
C VAL A 364 23.49 10.14 4.61
N ARG A 365 23.26 9.16 5.47
CA ARG A 365 22.04 8.34 5.45
C ARG A 365 20.86 9.14 6.03
N ARG A 366 19.71 9.04 5.37
CA ARG A 366 18.48 9.72 5.83
C ARG A 366 17.93 9.10 7.12
N ASP A 367 17.95 7.78 7.23
CA ASP A 367 17.30 7.04 8.31
C ASP A 367 18.06 7.03 9.63
N THR A 368 19.39 7.01 9.61
CA THR A 368 20.25 6.98 10.81
C THR A 368 21.00 8.27 11.03
N ARG A 369 21.08 9.13 10.00
CA ARG A 369 21.90 10.36 9.96
C ARG A 369 23.40 10.10 10.07
N GLU A 370 23.82 8.88 9.93
CA GLU A 370 25.23 8.49 9.89
C GLU A 370 25.95 9.19 8.74
N LYS A 371 27.14 9.70 9.03
CA LYS A 371 28.02 10.37 8.06
C LYS A 371 29.24 9.50 7.80
N THR A 372 29.50 9.24 6.53
CA THR A 372 30.66 8.48 6.06
C THR A 372 31.45 9.30 5.04
N VAL A 373 32.75 9.50 5.29
CA VAL A 373 33.66 10.13 4.32
C VAL A 373 34.17 9.06 3.36
N VAL A 374 34.03 9.29 2.07
CA VAL A 374 34.36 8.32 1.02
C VAL A 374 35.16 9.01 -0.10
N SER A 375 36.11 8.30 -0.71
CA SER A 375 36.76 8.77 -1.93
C SER A 375 35.74 8.95 -3.07
N ILE A 376 35.83 10.05 -3.82
CA ILE A 376 34.98 10.29 -5.00
C ILE A 376 35.10 9.15 -6.02
N ASP A 377 36.27 8.51 -6.09
CA ASP A 377 36.52 7.40 -7.03
C ASP A 377 35.71 6.14 -6.67
N GLU A 378 35.34 5.95 -5.40
CA GLU A 378 34.61 4.77 -4.87
C GLU A 378 33.11 5.04 -4.62
N LEU A 379 32.62 6.26 -4.92
CA LEU A 379 31.24 6.66 -4.58
C LEU A 379 30.17 5.73 -5.15
N ASP A 380 30.35 5.25 -6.37
CA ASP A 380 29.37 4.35 -7.01
C ASP A 380 29.24 3.01 -6.31
N VAL A 381 30.34 2.45 -5.81
CA VAL A 381 30.35 1.20 -5.03
C VAL A 381 29.78 1.45 -3.64
N LYS A 382 30.31 2.46 -2.94
CA LYS A 382 29.93 2.75 -1.54
C LYS A 382 28.47 3.17 -1.39
N VAL A 383 27.95 3.98 -2.29
CA VAL A 383 26.54 4.39 -2.26
C VAL A 383 25.62 3.18 -2.46
N LYS A 384 25.95 2.25 -3.39
CA LYS A 384 25.17 1.01 -3.55
C LYS A 384 25.16 0.15 -2.31
N GLU A 385 26.34 -0.08 -1.69
CA GLU A 385 26.45 -0.82 -0.44
C GLU A 385 25.58 -0.21 0.67
N ILE A 386 25.61 1.12 0.80
CA ILE A 386 24.81 1.85 1.79
C ILE A 386 23.31 1.70 1.50
N LEU A 387 22.87 1.85 0.25
CA LEU A 387 21.46 1.72 -0.11
C LEU A 387 20.94 0.29 0.11
N ASP A 388 21.73 -0.73 -0.22
CA ASP A 388 21.37 -2.13 0.01
C ASP A 388 21.26 -2.44 1.52
N THR A 389 22.22 -1.99 2.30
CA THR A 389 22.21 -2.12 3.77
C THR A 389 21.01 -1.39 4.37
N MET A 390 20.74 -0.16 3.92
CA MET A 390 19.61 0.65 4.38
C MET A 390 18.28 -0.05 4.11
N GLN A 391 18.08 -0.65 2.94
CA GLN A 391 16.87 -1.39 2.59
C GLN A 391 16.59 -2.54 3.58
N ILE A 392 17.61 -3.32 3.90
CA ILE A 392 17.52 -4.45 4.82
C ILE A 392 17.24 -3.96 6.25
N GLU A 393 18.01 -3.00 6.73
CA GLU A 393 17.89 -2.49 8.10
C GLU A 393 16.56 -1.79 8.35
N MET A 394 15.99 -1.11 7.35
CA MET A 394 14.65 -0.52 7.46
C MET A 394 13.58 -1.58 7.64
N LEU A 395 13.64 -2.69 6.91
CA LEU A 395 12.73 -3.82 7.09
C LEU A 395 12.88 -4.45 8.49
N GLU A 396 14.11 -4.65 8.94
CA GLU A 396 14.38 -5.23 10.27
C GLU A 396 13.87 -4.35 11.41
N ARG A 397 14.06 -3.02 11.32
CA ARG A 397 13.49 -2.07 12.29
C ARG A 397 11.97 -2.13 12.33
N ALA A 398 11.33 -2.18 11.17
CA ALA A 398 9.88 -2.30 11.07
C ALA A 398 9.36 -3.63 11.62
N ARG A 399 10.07 -4.74 11.37
CA ARG A 399 9.77 -6.06 11.98
C ARG A 399 9.88 -6.01 13.50
N LYS A 400 10.96 -5.47 14.00
CA LYS A 400 11.16 -5.32 15.45
C LYS A 400 10.07 -4.48 16.09
N HIS A 401 9.66 -3.39 15.46
CA HIS A 401 8.54 -2.56 15.92
C HIS A 401 7.24 -3.38 15.98
N ARG A 402 6.87 -4.04 14.88
CA ARG A 402 5.66 -4.88 14.83
C ARG A 402 5.69 -5.98 15.92
N ASP A 403 6.77 -6.70 16.04
CA ASP A 403 6.88 -7.85 16.93
C ASP A 403 6.85 -7.41 18.41
N SER A 404 7.49 -6.30 18.73
CA SER A 404 7.43 -5.70 20.08
C SER A 404 6.07 -5.09 20.44
N HIS A 405 5.20 -4.85 19.44
CA HIS A 405 3.84 -4.36 19.60
C HIS A 405 2.80 -5.42 19.20
N THR A 406 3.15 -6.69 19.32
CA THR A 406 2.24 -7.82 19.14
C THR A 406 2.13 -8.56 20.47
N TYR A 407 0.96 -8.50 21.07
CA TYR A 407 0.66 -9.01 22.42
C TYR A 407 -0.20 -10.26 22.33
N VAL A 408 -0.28 -10.99 23.44
CA VAL A 408 -1.16 -12.15 23.60
C VAL A 408 -2.13 -11.88 24.76
N ALA A 409 -3.38 -12.23 24.60
CA ALA A 409 -4.38 -12.20 25.68
C ALA A 409 -5.17 -13.51 25.67
N THR A 410 -5.40 -14.08 26.86
CA THR A 410 -6.08 -15.36 27.06
C THR A 410 -7.41 -15.22 27.81
N ASP A 411 -7.65 -14.10 28.45
CA ASP A 411 -8.94 -13.73 29.04
C ASP A 411 -9.43 -12.36 28.57
N TYR A 412 -10.72 -12.08 28.75
CA TYR A 412 -11.35 -10.91 28.14
C TYR A 412 -10.98 -9.59 28.81
N GLU A 413 -10.75 -9.58 30.12
CA GLU A 413 -10.34 -8.35 30.82
C GLU A 413 -8.90 -7.98 30.44
N GLU A 414 -7.99 -8.95 30.40
CA GLU A 414 -6.63 -8.76 29.89
C GLU A 414 -6.65 -8.24 28.45
N PHE A 415 -7.50 -8.81 27.59
CA PHE A 415 -7.66 -8.38 26.20
C PHE A 415 -8.09 -6.91 26.12
N LYS A 416 -9.14 -6.52 26.83
CA LYS A 416 -9.63 -5.12 26.83
C LYS A 416 -8.58 -4.15 27.34
N GLN A 417 -7.89 -4.49 28.43
CA GLN A 417 -6.83 -3.66 29.00
C GLN A 417 -5.63 -3.54 28.03
N THR A 418 -5.27 -4.62 27.36
CA THR A 418 -4.19 -4.60 26.36
C THR A 418 -4.55 -3.69 25.18
N VAL A 419 -5.75 -3.84 24.61
CA VAL A 419 -6.22 -2.98 23.50
C VAL A 419 -6.31 -1.51 23.89
N ALA A 420 -6.69 -1.24 25.14
CA ALA A 420 -6.83 0.13 25.64
C ALA A 420 -5.48 0.83 25.86
N ASN A 421 -4.49 0.11 26.38
CA ASN A 421 -3.27 0.70 26.94
C ASN A 421 -1.99 0.40 26.13
N LYS A 422 -2.03 -0.60 25.25
CA LYS A 422 -0.85 -1.04 24.46
C LYS A 422 -1.19 -0.98 22.97
N PRO A 423 -0.76 0.08 22.26
CA PRO A 423 -0.97 0.17 20.82
C PRO A 423 -0.30 -1.00 20.10
N GLY A 424 -1.03 -1.69 19.23
CA GLY A 424 -0.48 -2.83 18.49
C GLY A 424 -1.50 -3.90 18.16
N PHE A 425 -1.01 -5.05 17.74
CA PHE A 425 -1.81 -6.25 17.56
C PHE A 425 -1.99 -7.00 18.87
N VAL A 426 -3.15 -7.62 19.05
CA VAL A 426 -3.40 -8.59 20.11
C VAL A 426 -3.79 -9.92 19.48
N LYS A 427 -3.01 -10.97 19.74
CA LYS A 427 -3.34 -12.34 19.36
C LYS A 427 -4.24 -12.95 20.45
N ALA A 428 -5.37 -13.49 20.04
CA ALA A 428 -6.31 -14.14 20.97
C ALA A 428 -7.13 -15.20 20.23
N MET A 429 -7.56 -16.22 20.98
CA MET A 429 -8.40 -17.31 20.46
C MET A 429 -9.86 -16.87 20.30
N TRP A 430 -10.50 -17.34 19.24
CA TRP A 430 -11.87 -17.01 18.88
C TRP A 430 -12.67 -18.27 18.50
N CYS A 431 -13.92 -18.33 18.93
CA CYS A 431 -14.81 -19.46 18.71
C CYS A 431 -15.41 -19.54 17.30
N GLY A 432 -15.23 -18.50 16.47
CA GLY A 432 -15.84 -18.41 15.14
C GLY A 432 -17.22 -17.76 15.13
N ASN A 433 -17.76 -17.32 16.27
CA ASN A 433 -19.08 -16.67 16.34
C ASN A 433 -18.96 -15.16 16.12
N GLU A 434 -19.75 -14.63 15.19
CA GLU A 434 -19.82 -13.22 14.86
C GLU A 434 -20.25 -12.34 16.05
N GLU A 435 -21.10 -12.86 16.94
CA GLU A 435 -21.51 -12.14 18.15
C GLU A 435 -20.31 -11.75 19.04
N CYS A 436 -19.31 -12.64 19.15
CA CYS A 436 -18.08 -12.34 19.89
C CYS A 436 -17.26 -11.27 19.18
N GLU A 437 -17.20 -11.30 17.86
CA GLU A 437 -16.52 -10.30 17.05
C GLU A 437 -17.18 -8.93 17.18
N ASN A 438 -18.52 -8.88 17.15
CA ASN A 438 -19.30 -7.67 17.39
C ASN A 438 -19.05 -7.10 18.78
N LYS A 439 -19.12 -7.95 19.81
CA LYS A 439 -18.88 -7.55 21.19
C LYS A 439 -17.48 -6.98 21.41
N ILE A 440 -16.46 -7.61 20.85
CA ILE A 440 -15.08 -7.11 20.91
C ILE A 440 -14.99 -5.70 20.30
N LYS A 441 -15.62 -5.50 19.13
CA LYS A 441 -15.62 -4.19 18.46
C LYS A 441 -16.35 -3.12 19.28
N GLU A 442 -17.50 -3.46 19.86
CA GLU A 442 -18.28 -2.54 20.70
C GLU A 442 -17.51 -2.14 21.97
N ASP A 443 -16.90 -3.11 22.66
CA ASP A 443 -16.22 -2.89 23.92
C ASP A 443 -14.83 -2.23 23.76
N THR A 444 -14.14 -2.41 22.61
CA THR A 444 -12.71 -2.05 22.47
C THR A 444 -12.36 -1.22 21.26
N THR A 445 -13.25 -1.11 20.28
CA THR A 445 -13.01 -0.57 18.93
C THR A 445 -12.02 -1.40 18.10
N ALA A 446 -11.44 -2.48 18.64
CA ALA A 446 -10.62 -3.40 17.86
C ALA A 446 -11.49 -4.31 16.98
N THR A 447 -10.98 -4.63 15.80
CA THR A 447 -11.62 -5.56 14.86
C THR A 447 -10.70 -6.74 14.60
N SER A 448 -11.27 -7.84 14.10
CA SER A 448 -10.47 -8.95 13.57
C SER A 448 -9.69 -8.48 12.36
N ARG A 449 -8.37 -8.60 12.40
CA ARG A 449 -7.54 -8.23 11.25
C ARG A 449 -7.39 -9.40 10.28
N CYS A 450 -6.94 -10.52 10.80
CA CYS A 450 -6.90 -11.78 10.05
C CYS A 450 -6.72 -12.98 10.98
N MET A 451 -7.08 -14.14 10.47
CA MET A 451 -6.67 -15.44 10.99
C MET A 451 -5.39 -15.83 10.23
N PRO A 452 -4.20 -15.77 10.86
CA PRO A 452 -2.94 -16.05 10.17
C PRO A 452 -2.89 -17.52 9.74
N PHE A 453 -2.11 -17.81 8.69
CA PHE A 453 -1.94 -19.19 8.22
C PHE A 453 -1.23 -20.07 9.26
N ASN A 454 -0.24 -19.51 9.97
CA ASN A 454 0.41 -20.18 11.08
C ASN A 454 -0.42 -19.99 12.35
N GLN A 455 -1.27 -20.97 12.63
CA GLN A 455 -2.11 -20.98 13.82
C GLN A 455 -1.33 -21.41 15.06
N GLU A 456 -1.43 -20.62 16.11
CA GLU A 456 -0.88 -20.92 17.45
C GLU A 456 -2.03 -21.20 18.40
N LYS A 457 -1.93 -22.26 19.18
CA LYS A 457 -2.89 -22.55 20.25
C LYS A 457 -2.50 -21.78 21.50
N LEU A 458 -3.12 -20.62 21.72
CA LEU A 458 -2.86 -19.75 22.87
C LEU A 458 -3.70 -20.12 24.09
N SER A 459 -4.87 -20.69 23.86
CA SER A 459 -5.86 -21.11 24.86
C SER A 459 -6.82 -22.13 24.25
N ASP A 460 -7.52 -22.87 25.08
CA ASP A 460 -8.59 -23.78 24.65
C ASP A 460 -9.93 -23.07 24.40
N VAL A 461 -10.04 -21.84 24.86
CA VAL A 461 -11.32 -21.11 24.88
C VAL A 461 -11.24 -19.75 24.19
N CYS A 462 -12.38 -19.29 23.70
CA CYS A 462 -12.56 -17.98 23.11
C CYS A 462 -12.31 -16.88 24.15
N VAL A 463 -11.48 -15.92 23.80
CA VAL A 463 -11.16 -14.79 24.67
C VAL A 463 -12.39 -14.02 25.13
N CYS A 464 -13.45 -13.95 24.30
CA CYS A 464 -14.66 -13.18 24.58
C CYS A 464 -15.71 -13.95 25.41
N CYS A 465 -16.04 -15.19 25.00
CA CYS A 465 -17.19 -15.93 25.58
C CYS A 465 -16.82 -17.17 26.38
N GLY A 466 -15.55 -17.56 26.42
CA GLY A 466 -15.10 -18.75 27.16
C GLY A 466 -15.52 -20.10 26.55
N LYS A 467 -16.21 -20.11 25.38
CA LYS A 467 -16.54 -21.35 24.67
C LYS A 467 -15.30 -21.93 23.98
N PRO A 468 -15.27 -23.24 23.67
CA PRO A 468 -14.15 -23.84 22.94
C PRO A 468 -13.79 -23.07 21.68
N ALA A 469 -12.50 -22.87 21.45
CA ALA A 469 -11.98 -22.11 20.32
C ALA A 469 -10.78 -22.81 19.69
N THR A 470 -10.73 -22.80 18.35
CA THR A 470 -9.64 -23.40 17.56
C THR A 470 -8.97 -22.41 16.62
N LYS A 471 -9.48 -21.18 16.54
CA LYS A 471 -8.99 -20.13 15.63
C LYS A 471 -8.25 -19.07 16.42
N MET A 472 -6.98 -18.85 16.10
CA MET A 472 -6.21 -17.71 16.59
C MET A 472 -6.36 -16.55 15.61
N VAL A 473 -6.62 -15.36 16.12
CA VAL A 473 -6.89 -14.15 15.35
C VAL A 473 -5.98 -13.02 15.81
N TYR A 474 -5.50 -12.24 14.86
CA TYR A 474 -4.91 -10.93 15.11
C TYR A 474 -6.01 -9.90 15.22
N TRP A 475 -6.10 -9.25 16.38
CA TRP A 475 -7.02 -8.16 16.67
C TRP A 475 -6.28 -6.85 16.74
N GLY A 476 -6.93 -5.77 16.36
CA GLY A 476 -6.33 -4.43 16.46
C GLY A 476 -7.28 -3.32 16.05
N LYS A 477 -6.96 -2.12 16.52
CA LYS A 477 -7.57 -0.90 15.97
C LYS A 477 -6.99 -0.68 14.57
N ALA A 478 -7.78 -0.14 13.65
CA ALA A 478 -7.38 0.01 12.26
C ALA A 478 -7.70 1.40 11.70
N TYR A 479 -7.02 1.73 10.61
CA TYR A 479 -7.32 2.89 9.77
C TYR A 479 -8.50 2.65 8.84
#